data_fa20a996164a00ce9a3995ba8524b9bf
#
_entry.id   fa20a996164a00ce9a3995ba8524b9bf
#
_cell.length_a   1.000
_cell.length_b   1.000
_cell.length_c   1.000
_cell.angle_alpha   90.00
_cell.angle_beta   90.00
_cell.angle_gamma   90.00
#
_symmetry.space_group_name_H-M   'P 1'
#
loop_
_entity.id
_entity.type
_entity.pdbx_description
1 polymer ?
#
loop_
_entity_poly.entity_id
_entity_poly.type
_entity_poly.pdbx_seq_one_letter_code
_entity_poly.pdbx_strand_id
1 'polypeptide(L)'
;MNPNGPLAGVRVLDLTRVLSGPYCTGLLADLGAEVVKIEAPQGDDYRHIGPFRAGESALYQLVNRNKLGMVFDLKQAADSALVRRLAAVADV
;
A
#
# COMPACT_ATOMS: atom_id res chain seq x y z
N MET A 1 -10.53 2.65 -5.86
CA MET A 1 -10.02 2.11 -7.14
C MET A 1 -10.90 2.60 -8.27
N ASN A 2 -10.34 2.73 -9.47
CA ASN A 2 -11.07 3.09 -10.67
C ASN A 2 -11.20 1.85 -11.56
N PRO A 3 -12.35 1.12 -11.53
CA PRO A 3 -12.48 -0.14 -12.26
C PRO A 3 -12.46 0.04 -13.79
N ASN A 4 -12.60 1.26 -14.26
CA ASN A 4 -12.58 1.58 -15.68
C ASN A 4 -11.30 2.26 -16.14
N GLY A 5 -10.29 2.32 -15.26
CA GLY A 5 -9.02 2.94 -15.59
C GLY A 5 -8.15 2.08 -16.50
N PRO A 6 -7.08 2.67 -17.08
CA PRO A 6 -6.20 1.95 -18.01
C PRO A 6 -5.46 0.77 -17.38
N LEU A 7 -5.32 0.73 -16.06
CA LEU A 7 -4.67 -0.37 -15.34
C LEU A 7 -5.66 -1.31 -14.66
N ALA A 8 -6.94 -1.28 -15.06
CA ALA A 8 -7.93 -2.21 -14.53
C ALA A 8 -7.46 -3.66 -14.72
N GLY A 9 -7.53 -4.46 -13.65
CA GLY A 9 -7.08 -5.85 -13.65
C GLY A 9 -5.62 -6.05 -13.28
N VAL A 10 -4.83 -5.01 -13.19
CA VAL A 10 -3.44 -5.08 -12.72
C VAL A 10 -3.42 -5.15 -11.19
N ARG A 11 -2.69 -6.11 -10.64
CA ARG A 11 -2.53 -6.29 -9.19
C ARG A 11 -1.13 -5.89 -8.74
N VAL A 12 -1.06 -4.99 -7.78
CA VAL A 12 0.19 -4.47 -7.22
C VAL A 12 0.27 -4.84 -5.76
N LEU A 13 1.36 -5.52 -5.37
CA LEU A 13 1.69 -5.75 -3.97
C LEU A 13 2.69 -4.67 -3.55
N ASP A 14 2.26 -3.77 -2.66
CA ASP A 14 3.01 -2.58 -2.28
C ASP A 14 3.65 -2.77 -0.91
N LEU A 15 4.97 -2.92 -0.89
CA LEU A 15 5.78 -3.04 0.33
C LEU A 15 6.52 -1.73 0.63
N THR A 16 6.21 -0.66 -0.07
CA THR A 16 6.93 0.61 0.04
C THR A 16 6.50 1.43 1.26
N ARG A 17 7.33 2.39 1.64
CA ARG A 17 7.10 3.26 2.80
C ARG A 17 7.51 4.68 2.47
N VAL A 18 6.98 5.61 3.25
CA VAL A 18 7.28 7.04 3.27
C VAL A 18 6.73 7.74 2.04
N LEU A 19 7.52 8.06 1.02
CA LEU A 19 7.08 8.97 -0.02
C LEU A 19 7.17 8.41 -1.44
N SER A 20 8.37 8.17 -1.95
CA SER A 20 8.54 7.94 -3.39
C SER A 20 7.88 6.65 -3.87
N GLY A 21 8.03 5.55 -3.14
CA GLY A 21 7.37 4.29 -3.44
C GLY A 21 5.86 4.40 -3.32
N PRO A 22 5.32 4.85 -2.17
CA PRO A 22 3.88 5.04 -2.01
C PRO A 22 3.26 6.02 -3.01
N TYR A 23 3.96 7.08 -3.37
CA TYR A 23 3.50 8.01 -4.41
C TYR A 23 3.36 7.29 -5.75
N CYS A 24 4.37 6.50 -6.13
CA CYS A 24 4.34 5.71 -7.36
C CYS A 24 3.14 4.75 -7.38
N THR A 25 2.97 3.94 -6.33
CA THR A 25 1.87 2.98 -6.27
C THR A 25 0.51 3.68 -6.14
N GLY A 26 0.46 4.86 -5.53
CA GLY A 26 -0.73 5.71 -5.50
C GLY A 26 -1.17 6.13 -6.90
N LEU A 27 -0.23 6.49 -7.77
CA LEU A 27 -0.53 6.79 -9.17
C LEU A 27 -1.08 5.56 -9.90
N LEU A 28 -0.51 4.37 -9.64
CA LEU A 28 -1.03 3.13 -10.21
C LEU A 28 -2.47 2.86 -9.75
N ALA A 29 -2.76 3.09 -8.49
CA ALA A 29 -4.11 2.93 -7.94
C ALA A 29 -5.09 3.91 -8.58
N ASP A 30 -4.68 5.17 -8.76
CA ASP A 30 -5.50 6.17 -9.44
C ASP A 30 -5.83 5.77 -10.88
N LEU A 31 -4.93 5.04 -11.54
CA LEU A 31 -5.13 4.57 -12.91
C LEU A 31 -5.91 3.25 -12.99
N GLY A 32 -6.37 2.73 -11.87
CA GLY A 32 -7.26 1.57 -11.81
C GLY A 32 -6.64 0.28 -11.34
N ALA A 33 -5.34 0.25 -11.03
CA ALA A 33 -4.71 -0.95 -10.46
C ALA A 33 -5.27 -1.25 -9.07
N GLU A 34 -5.38 -2.54 -8.74
CA GLU A 34 -5.64 -2.97 -7.37
C GLU A 34 -4.31 -2.97 -6.63
N VAL A 35 -4.17 -2.05 -5.67
CA VAL A 35 -2.95 -1.93 -4.87
C VAL A 35 -3.23 -2.40 -3.45
N VAL A 36 -2.52 -3.44 -3.02
CA VAL A 36 -2.55 -3.92 -1.64
C VAL A 36 -1.27 -3.50 -0.97
N LYS A 37 -1.40 -2.59 0.00
CA LYS A 37 -0.26 -2.10 0.77
C LYS A 37 -0.06 -2.96 2.01
N ILE A 38 1.16 -3.47 2.18
CA ILE A 38 1.57 -4.23 3.35
C ILE A 38 2.34 -3.29 4.28
N GLU A 39 1.86 -3.15 5.51
CA GLU A 39 2.56 -2.41 6.55
C GLU A 39 3.06 -3.35 7.63
N ALA A 40 4.21 -3.00 8.24
CA ALA A 40 4.67 -3.64 9.48
C ALA A 40 3.70 -3.29 10.63
N PRO A 41 3.73 -4.04 11.75
CA PRO A 41 2.83 -3.77 12.89
C PRO A 41 2.90 -2.35 13.42
N GLN A 42 4.07 -1.70 13.38
CA GLN A 42 4.23 -0.31 13.81
C GLN A 42 3.72 0.71 12.79
N GLY A 43 3.35 0.26 11.60
CA GLY A 43 2.87 1.12 10.52
C GLY A 43 3.98 1.79 9.71
N ASP A 44 3.59 2.41 8.62
CA ASP A 44 4.47 3.23 7.78
C ASP A 44 4.90 4.46 8.57
N ASP A 45 6.19 4.81 8.49
CA ASP A 45 6.74 5.98 9.18
C ASP A 45 5.99 7.26 8.83
N TYR A 46 5.44 7.35 7.64
CA TYR A 46 4.67 8.51 7.20
C TYR A 46 3.40 8.76 8.01
N ARG A 47 2.86 7.74 8.67
CA ARG A 47 1.73 7.90 9.59
C ARG A 47 2.04 8.79 10.77
N HIS A 48 3.33 8.92 11.12
CA HIS A 48 3.81 9.67 12.27
C HIS A 48 4.32 11.06 11.91
N ILE A 49 4.17 11.48 10.64
CA ILE A 49 4.61 12.78 10.14
C ILE A 49 3.37 13.63 9.85
N GLY A 50 3.32 14.82 10.45
CA GLY A 50 2.24 15.79 10.24
C GLY A 50 2.32 16.50 8.90
N PRO A 51 1.31 17.32 8.59
CA PRO A 51 0.22 17.73 9.49
C PRO A 51 -0.80 16.62 9.75
N PHE A 52 -1.43 16.69 10.93
CA PHE A 52 -2.43 15.70 11.35
C PHE A 52 -3.83 16.31 11.30
N ARG A 53 -4.79 15.50 10.89
CA ARG A 53 -6.22 15.84 10.94
C ARG A 53 -6.97 14.66 11.54
N ALA A 54 -7.73 14.91 12.59
CA ALA A 54 -8.46 13.87 13.31
C ALA A 54 -7.54 12.69 13.72
N GLY A 55 -6.31 12.99 14.13
CA GLY A 55 -5.33 12.00 14.57
C GLY A 55 -4.61 11.27 13.44
N GLU A 56 -4.89 11.61 12.18
CA GLU A 56 -4.27 10.94 11.03
C GLU A 56 -3.37 11.88 10.24
N SER A 57 -2.27 11.35 9.71
CA SER A 57 -1.32 12.08 8.89
C SER A 57 -1.94 12.41 7.52
N ALA A 58 -2.00 13.70 7.17
CA ALA A 58 -2.46 14.14 5.87
C ALA A 58 -1.52 13.67 4.75
N LEU A 59 -0.21 13.60 5.02
CA LEU A 59 0.77 13.12 4.04
C LEU A 59 0.58 11.64 3.75
N TYR A 60 0.33 10.84 4.78
CA TYR A 60 0.03 9.42 4.59
C TYR A 60 -1.21 9.23 3.71
N GLN A 61 -2.28 9.96 3.99
CA GLN A 61 -3.52 9.88 3.23
C GLN A 61 -3.32 10.29 1.77
N LEU A 62 -2.50 11.31 1.54
CA LEU A 62 -2.25 11.83 0.21
C LEU A 62 -1.63 10.78 -0.73
N VAL A 63 -0.65 10.01 -0.24
CA VAL A 63 0.09 9.05 -1.07
C VAL A 63 -0.45 7.63 -1.01
N ASN A 64 -1.38 7.34 -0.08
CA ASN A 64 -1.92 5.99 0.11
C ASN A 64 -3.43 5.88 -0.16
N ARG A 65 -4.02 6.88 -0.77
CA ARG A 65 -5.43 6.83 -1.18
C ARG A 65 -5.66 5.71 -2.19
N ASN A 66 -6.85 5.16 -2.20
CA ASN A 66 -7.29 4.11 -3.12
C ASN A 66 -6.56 2.76 -2.96
N LYS A 67 -5.78 2.59 -1.90
CA LYS A 67 -5.10 1.33 -1.61
C LYS A 67 -5.88 0.52 -0.58
N LEU A 68 -5.82 -0.80 -0.71
CA LEU A 68 -6.23 -1.72 0.35
C LEU A 68 -5.05 -1.91 1.30
N GLY A 69 -5.31 -1.98 2.59
CA GLY A 69 -4.25 -2.11 3.60
C GLY A 69 -4.28 -3.45 4.31
N MET A 70 -3.12 -4.02 4.54
CA MET A 70 -2.93 -5.22 5.37
C MET A 70 -1.72 -5.03 6.26
N VAL A 71 -1.76 -5.63 7.43
CA VAL A 71 -0.64 -5.59 8.39
C VAL A 71 -0.04 -6.97 8.52
N PHE A 72 1.25 -7.09 8.28
CA PHE A 72 2.01 -8.33 8.45
C PHE A 72 3.34 -8.03 9.14
N ASP A 73 3.75 -8.91 10.03
CA ASP A 73 5.09 -8.89 10.59
C ASP A 73 5.97 -9.86 9.80
N LEU A 74 6.79 -9.31 8.90
CA LEU A 74 7.65 -10.12 8.02
C LEU A 74 8.74 -10.87 8.78
N LYS A 75 8.95 -10.58 10.06
CA LYS A 75 9.86 -11.35 10.92
C LYS A 75 9.22 -12.65 11.40
N GLN A 76 7.90 -12.79 11.28
CA GLN A 76 7.18 -14.01 11.61
C GLN A 76 7.07 -14.90 10.37
N ALA A 77 7.42 -16.18 10.52
CA ALA A 77 7.45 -17.11 9.38
C ALA A 77 6.07 -17.27 8.72
N ALA A 78 5.00 -17.29 9.51
CA ALA A 78 3.64 -17.43 8.99
C ALA A 78 3.23 -16.21 8.15
N ASP A 79 3.54 -15.00 8.61
CA ASP A 79 3.23 -13.77 7.88
C ASP A 79 4.06 -13.66 6.61
N SER A 80 5.36 -13.99 6.68
CA SER A 80 6.23 -13.99 5.52
C SER A 80 5.75 -14.97 4.45
N ALA A 81 5.26 -16.13 4.84
CA ALA A 81 4.71 -17.12 3.90
C ALA A 81 3.45 -16.58 3.22
N LEU A 82 2.57 -15.89 3.95
CA LEU A 82 1.37 -15.29 3.38
C LEU A 82 1.72 -14.19 2.36
N VAL A 83 2.69 -13.34 2.67
CA VAL A 83 3.14 -12.28 1.75
C VAL A 83 3.74 -12.88 0.49
N ARG A 84 4.50 -13.97 0.59
CA ARG A 84 5.03 -14.67 -0.58
C ARG A 84 3.92 -15.23 -1.47
N ARG A 85 2.84 -15.73 -0.87
CA ARG A 85 1.68 -16.21 -1.62
C ARG A 85 0.97 -15.08 -2.35
N LEU A 86 0.86 -13.92 -1.71
CA LEU A 86 0.32 -12.72 -2.37
C LEU A 86 1.21 -12.27 -3.53
N ALA A 87 2.53 -12.30 -3.33
CA ALA A 87 3.49 -11.94 -4.39
C ALA A 87 3.36 -12.85 -5.60
N ALA A 88 3.06 -14.12 -5.39
CA ALA A 88 2.93 -15.11 -6.49
C ALA A 88 1.76 -14.79 -7.43
N VAL A 89 0.73 -14.07 -6.95
CA VAL A 89 -0.45 -13.72 -7.75
C VAL A 89 -0.48 -12.24 -8.13
N ALA A 90 0.50 -11.46 -7.72
CA ALA A 90 0.62 -10.06 -8.09
C ALA A 90 1.33 -9.91 -9.45
N ASP A 91 1.00 -8.87 -10.18
CA ASP A 91 1.66 -8.53 -11.44
C ASP A 91 2.92 -7.69 -11.20
N VAL A 92 2.86 -6.88 -10.15
CA VAL A 92 3.95 -5.97 -9.77
C VAL A 92 4.18 -6.03 -8.28
#